data_808a7855ce1801ef298f0629b643d0d4
#
_entry.id   808a7855ce1801ef298f0629b643d0d4
#
_cell.length_a   1.000
_cell.length_b   1.000
_cell.length_c   1.000
_cell.angle_alpha   90.00
_cell.angle_beta   90.00
_cell.angle_gamma   90.00
#
_symmetry.space_group_name_H-M   'P 1'
#
loop_
_entity.id
_entity.type
_entity.pdbx_description
1 polymer ?
#
loop_
_entity_poly.entity_id
_entity_poly.type
_entity_poly.pdbx_seq_one_letter_code
_entity_poly.pdbx_strand_id
1 'polypeptide(L)'
;PFRFSALTRSCVVIPCSFQYGGEMVLTRGIWSKKSGGVVYHNGQSYVLDHFKGRTRLLGDLHEGNCSLEIDDIKPFDNGPFCFSAEREHEKYRFNNSCVFIIMKSPDKPVMTQVPTEVDAGSTLSVSCSVTHTCPSHPPEFSWSVPNLTSEVTHTLTTRGTWETTSTITFMVAGGDGVKSLTCTAIFWRDKQQASTVTLNVK
;
A
#
# COMPACT_ATOMS: atom_id res chain seq x y z
N PRO A 1 16.59 -12.81 -5.23
CA PRO A 1 15.61 -11.77 -5.60
C PRO A 1 14.50 -11.67 -4.58
N PHE A 2 14.14 -10.46 -4.27
CA PHE A 2 13.07 -10.19 -3.33
C PHE A 2 11.72 -10.18 -4.04
N ARG A 3 10.68 -10.50 -3.29
CA ARG A 3 9.31 -10.49 -3.80
C ARG A 3 8.46 -9.58 -2.93
N PHE A 4 7.64 -8.75 -3.58
CA PHE A 4 6.71 -7.86 -2.91
C PHE A 4 5.33 -8.03 -3.49
N SER A 5 4.31 -7.97 -2.64
CA SER A 5 2.93 -8.00 -3.10
C SER A 5 2.47 -6.60 -3.45
N ALA A 6 1.64 -6.50 -4.48
CA ALA A 6 1.00 -5.26 -4.89
C ALA A 6 -0.46 -5.52 -5.18
N LEU A 7 -1.32 -4.60 -4.77
CA LEU A 7 -2.73 -4.65 -5.15
C LEU A 7 -2.87 -4.12 -6.57
N THR A 8 -3.41 -4.94 -7.47
CA THR A 8 -3.56 -4.60 -8.89
C THR A 8 -4.32 -3.29 -9.04
N ARG A 9 -3.82 -2.39 -9.88
CA ARG A 9 -4.34 -1.05 -10.16
C ARG A 9 -4.13 -0.04 -9.04
N SER A 10 -3.61 -0.46 -7.90
CA SER A 10 -3.19 0.44 -6.82
C SER A 10 -1.73 0.84 -7.02
N CYS A 11 -1.01 1.17 -5.97
CA CYS A 11 0.42 1.44 -6.07
C CYS A 11 1.21 0.49 -5.18
N VAL A 12 2.50 0.38 -5.45
CA VAL A 12 3.42 -0.39 -4.63
C VAL A 12 4.66 0.45 -4.37
N VAL A 13 5.21 0.34 -3.16
CA VAL A 13 6.51 0.92 -2.83
C VAL A 13 7.50 -0.24 -2.69
N ILE A 14 8.52 -0.22 -3.52
CA ILE A 14 9.63 -1.17 -3.44
C ILE A 14 10.67 -0.57 -2.52
N PRO A 15 10.84 -1.07 -1.28
CA PRO A 15 11.90 -0.57 -0.41
C PRO A 15 13.25 -0.94 -0.98
N CYS A 16 14.16 0.00 -1.00
CA CYS A 16 15.48 -0.19 -1.59
C CYS A 16 16.49 0.63 -0.81
N SER A 17 17.57 -0.02 -0.39
CA SER A 17 18.69 0.66 0.22
C SER A 17 19.99 0.09 -0.33
N PHE A 18 21.01 0.92 -0.43
CA PHE A 18 22.31 0.49 -0.90
C PHE A 18 23.41 1.17 -0.08
N GLN A 19 24.52 0.45 0.06
CA GLN A 19 25.71 1.01 0.64
C GLN A 19 26.73 1.28 -0.45
N TYR A 20 27.31 2.43 -0.36
CA TYR A 20 28.25 2.87 -1.36
C TYR A 20 29.57 3.21 -0.68
N GLY A 21 30.62 2.43 -0.98
CA GLY A 21 31.92 2.56 -0.34
C GLY A 21 32.77 3.61 -1.04
N GLY A 22 32.67 4.89 -0.63
CA GLY A 22 33.49 5.95 -1.18
C GLY A 22 32.89 7.31 -0.98
N GLU A 23 33.68 8.34 -1.27
CA GLU A 23 33.31 9.75 -1.17
C GLU A 23 32.52 10.24 -2.38
N MET A 24 32.07 9.32 -3.22
CA MET A 24 31.43 9.69 -4.47
C MET A 24 29.93 9.94 -4.29
N VAL A 25 29.47 11.06 -4.81
CA VAL A 25 28.05 11.40 -4.83
C VAL A 25 27.42 10.75 -6.07
N LEU A 26 26.47 9.84 -5.86
CA LEU A 26 25.69 9.27 -6.95
C LEU A 26 24.66 10.30 -7.40
N THR A 27 24.71 10.68 -8.66
CA THR A 27 23.87 11.74 -9.19
C THR A 27 22.55 11.23 -9.77
N ARG A 28 22.49 9.96 -10.16
CA ARG A 28 21.31 9.41 -10.84
C ARG A 28 21.03 7.99 -10.39
N GLY A 29 19.74 7.72 -10.20
CA GLY A 29 19.25 6.38 -9.96
C GLY A 29 18.41 5.90 -11.13
N ILE A 30 18.56 4.62 -11.48
CA ILE A 30 17.86 4.03 -12.61
C ILE A 30 17.19 2.75 -12.14
N TRP A 31 15.89 2.66 -12.34
CA TRP A 31 15.15 1.42 -12.21
C TRP A 31 14.81 0.89 -13.60
N SER A 32 15.09 -0.38 -13.85
CA SER A 32 14.86 -0.98 -15.15
C SER A 32 14.31 -2.38 -15.02
N LYS A 33 13.63 -2.86 -16.05
CA LYS A 33 13.27 -4.27 -16.14
C LYS A 33 14.50 -5.08 -16.49
N LYS A 34 14.65 -6.26 -15.89
CA LYS A 34 15.77 -7.17 -16.18
C LYS A 34 15.78 -7.57 -17.65
N SER A 35 14.61 -7.68 -18.27
CA SER A 35 14.47 -7.98 -19.70
C SER A 35 14.86 -6.82 -20.61
N GLY A 36 15.10 -5.65 -20.04
CA GLY A 36 15.46 -4.44 -20.77
C GLY A 36 14.38 -3.37 -20.67
N GLY A 37 14.81 -2.12 -20.72
CA GLY A 37 13.92 -0.97 -20.65
C GLY A 37 13.88 -0.32 -19.29
N VAL A 38 13.98 1.01 -19.31
CA VAL A 38 14.01 1.85 -18.09
C VAL A 38 12.60 2.18 -17.64
N VAL A 39 12.30 1.98 -16.36
CA VAL A 39 10.99 2.32 -15.79
C VAL A 39 11.05 3.61 -14.99
N TYR A 40 12.21 3.99 -14.50
CA TYR A 40 12.43 5.28 -13.83
C TYR A 40 13.87 5.74 -14.00
N HIS A 41 14.05 7.03 -14.25
CA HIS A 41 15.36 7.68 -14.29
C HIS A 41 15.19 9.13 -13.84
N ASN A 42 16.01 9.57 -12.90
CA ASN A 42 15.91 10.93 -12.36
C ASN A 42 16.65 11.98 -13.21
N GLY A 43 17.16 11.58 -14.37
CA GLY A 43 17.69 12.48 -15.38
C GLY A 43 16.78 12.53 -16.60
N GLN A 44 17.39 12.72 -17.76
CA GLN A 44 16.64 12.82 -19.01
C GLN A 44 16.76 11.59 -19.90
N SER A 45 16.98 10.44 -19.31
CA SER A 45 17.02 9.20 -20.04
C SER A 45 15.64 8.73 -20.47
N TYR A 46 15.65 7.92 -21.49
CA TYR A 46 14.49 7.35 -22.07
C TYR A 46 13.80 6.36 -21.09
N VAL A 47 12.54 6.62 -20.81
CA VAL A 47 11.69 5.74 -19.99
C VAL A 47 10.65 5.10 -20.87
N LEU A 48 10.36 3.81 -20.66
CA LEU A 48 9.33 3.10 -21.42
C LEU A 48 8.00 3.83 -21.34
N ASP A 49 7.31 3.97 -22.47
CA ASP A 49 6.08 4.78 -22.56
C ASP A 49 5.02 4.35 -21.58
N HIS A 50 4.84 3.06 -21.38
CA HIS A 50 3.80 2.57 -20.47
C HIS A 50 4.14 2.76 -18.98
N PHE A 51 5.35 3.20 -18.65
CA PHE A 51 5.73 3.56 -17.28
C PHE A 51 5.81 5.06 -17.05
N LYS A 52 5.76 5.87 -18.09
CA LYS A 52 5.84 7.33 -17.95
C LYS A 52 4.73 7.85 -17.07
N GLY A 53 5.09 8.66 -16.08
CA GLY A 53 4.14 9.25 -15.15
C GLY A 53 3.61 8.32 -14.06
N ARG A 54 4.05 7.05 -14.05
CA ARG A 54 3.61 6.08 -13.05
C ARG A 54 4.67 5.71 -12.02
N THR A 55 5.90 6.18 -12.17
CA THR A 55 7.00 5.85 -11.28
C THR A 55 7.55 7.09 -10.60
N ARG A 56 7.95 6.95 -9.33
CA ARG A 56 8.51 8.04 -8.55
C ARG A 56 9.53 7.49 -7.56
N LEU A 57 10.68 8.14 -7.49
CA LEU A 57 11.69 7.80 -6.49
C LEU A 57 11.31 8.47 -5.17
N LEU A 58 11.12 7.69 -4.12
CA LEU A 58 10.71 8.20 -2.82
C LEU A 58 11.91 8.54 -1.94
N GLY A 59 13.03 7.85 -2.15
CA GLY A 59 14.19 8.00 -1.29
C GLY A 59 15.19 9.03 -1.80
N ASP A 60 16.12 9.39 -0.92
CA ASP A 60 17.26 10.23 -1.26
C ASP A 60 18.47 9.35 -1.57
N LEU A 61 18.95 9.43 -2.81
CA LEU A 61 20.11 8.65 -3.25
C LEU A 61 21.37 8.98 -2.46
N HIS A 62 21.49 10.20 -1.97
CA HIS A 62 22.64 10.61 -1.15
C HIS A 62 22.67 9.90 0.20
N GLU A 63 21.52 9.45 0.67
CA GLU A 63 21.39 8.69 1.92
C GLU A 63 21.36 7.18 1.67
N GLY A 64 21.56 6.75 0.42
CA GLY A 64 21.53 5.33 0.07
C GLY A 64 20.12 4.77 -0.03
N ASN A 65 19.12 5.61 -0.18
CA ASN A 65 17.72 5.20 -0.28
C ASN A 65 17.27 5.30 -1.73
N CYS A 66 16.96 4.16 -2.33
CA CYS A 66 16.54 4.03 -3.72
C CYS A 66 15.10 3.55 -3.87
N SER A 67 14.29 3.69 -2.83
CA SER A 67 12.90 3.21 -2.84
C SER A 67 12.10 3.80 -3.98
N LEU A 68 11.35 2.94 -4.68
CA LEU A 68 10.58 3.28 -5.87
C LEU A 68 9.10 3.04 -5.63
N GLU A 69 8.28 4.01 -6.01
CA GLU A 69 6.83 3.85 -6.07
C GLU A 69 6.40 3.65 -7.51
N ILE A 70 5.61 2.62 -7.74
CA ILE A 70 4.96 2.37 -9.04
C ILE A 70 3.46 2.50 -8.82
N ASP A 71 2.85 3.50 -9.47
CA ASP A 71 1.40 3.75 -9.37
C ASP A 71 0.66 3.04 -10.50
N ASP A 72 -0.64 2.82 -10.30
CA ASP A 72 -1.52 2.16 -11.26
C ASP A 72 -0.91 0.87 -11.82
N ILE A 73 -0.46 0.02 -10.88
CA ILE A 73 0.28 -1.18 -11.26
C ILE A 73 -0.63 -2.17 -11.99
N LYS A 74 -0.14 -2.70 -13.11
CA LYS A 74 -0.94 -3.54 -14.01
C LYS A 74 -0.49 -4.99 -13.94
N PRO A 75 -1.37 -5.94 -14.31
CA PRO A 75 -1.02 -7.36 -14.21
C PRO A 75 0.26 -7.78 -14.95
N PHE A 76 0.64 -7.06 -16.00
CA PHE A 76 1.86 -7.34 -16.73
C PHE A 76 3.10 -6.63 -16.19
N ASP A 77 2.95 -5.83 -15.09
CA ASP A 77 4.06 -5.12 -14.45
C ASP A 77 4.74 -5.99 -13.38
N ASN A 78 4.98 -7.26 -13.68
CA ASN A 78 5.49 -8.20 -12.68
C ASN A 78 7.02 -8.18 -12.49
N GLY A 79 7.75 -7.51 -13.35
CA GLY A 79 9.20 -7.40 -13.22
C GLY A 79 9.96 -8.59 -13.79
N PRO A 80 11.19 -8.88 -13.32
CA PRO A 80 11.88 -8.23 -12.22
C PRO A 80 12.33 -6.81 -12.55
N PHE A 81 12.26 -5.97 -11.52
CA PHE A 81 12.76 -4.61 -11.57
C PHE A 81 14.09 -4.51 -10.82
N CYS A 82 15.08 -3.90 -11.46
CA CYS A 82 16.43 -3.84 -10.92
C CYS A 82 16.89 -2.38 -10.79
N PHE A 83 17.59 -2.09 -9.71
CA PHE A 83 18.14 -0.78 -9.47
C PHE A 83 19.62 -0.71 -9.89
N SER A 84 20.00 0.40 -10.53
CA SER A 84 21.39 0.77 -10.76
C SER A 84 21.56 2.26 -10.49
N ALA A 85 22.77 2.67 -10.15
CA ALA A 85 23.08 4.07 -9.88
C ALA A 85 24.15 4.54 -10.88
N GLU A 86 24.10 5.81 -11.22
CA GLU A 86 25.07 6.44 -12.11
C GLU A 86 25.78 7.59 -11.42
N ARG A 87 27.08 7.70 -11.71
CA ARG A 87 27.87 8.86 -11.41
C ARG A 87 28.64 9.23 -12.68
N GLU A 88 28.40 10.44 -13.19
CA GLU A 88 28.96 10.88 -14.46
C GLU A 88 28.61 9.89 -15.57
N HIS A 89 29.60 9.14 -16.09
CA HIS A 89 29.39 8.13 -17.12
C HIS A 89 29.53 6.71 -16.61
N GLU A 90 29.71 6.53 -15.30
CA GLU A 90 29.86 5.22 -14.69
C GLU A 90 28.54 4.70 -14.15
N LYS A 91 28.24 3.42 -14.42
CA LYS A 91 27.05 2.75 -13.91
C LYS A 91 27.44 1.72 -12.87
N TYR A 92 26.76 1.79 -11.74
CA TYR A 92 26.92 0.83 -10.65
C TYR A 92 25.69 -0.05 -10.58
N ARG A 93 25.91 -1.36 -10.78
CA ARG A 93 24.85 -2.35 -10.63
C ARG A 93 25.03 -3.06 -9.30
N PHE A 94 23.93 -3.21 -8.59
CA PHE A 94 23.94 -3.86 -7.29
C PHE A 94 23.45 -5.29 -7.45
N ASN A 95 24.24 -6.26 -7.01
CA ASN A 95 23.85 -7.67 -7.02
C ASN A 95 22.65 -7.84 -6.09
N ASN A 96 21.70 -8.68 -6.49
CA ASN A 96 20.47 -8.96 -5.74
C ASN A 96 19.56 -7.74 -5.54
N SER A 97 19.69 -6.74 -6.40
CA SER A 97 18.84 -5.54 -6.34
C SER A 97 17.53 -5.71 -7.09
N CYS A 98 17.29 -6.88 -7.70
CA CYS A 98 16.10 -7.10 -8.52
C CYS A 98 14.94 -7.61 -7.67
N VAL A 99 13.73 -7.12 -7.99
CA VAL A 99 12.52 -7.36 -7.22
C VAL A 99 11.41 -7.84 -8.14
N PHE A 100 10.73 -8.91 -7.74
CA PHE A 100 9.51 -9.39 -8.39
C PHE A 100 8.28 -8.81 -7.69
N ILE A 101 7.27 -8.47 -8.46
CA ILE A 101 5.99 -8.00 -7.94
C ILE A 101 4.95 -9.09 -8.12
N ILE A 102 4.29 -9.47 -7.04
CA ILE A 102 3.21 -10.45 -7.04
C ILE A 102 1.90 -9.66 -7.00
N MET A 103 1.10 -9.79 -8.05
CA MET A 103 -0.18 -9.08 -8.13
C MET A 103 -1.24 -9.80 -7.32
N LYS A 104 -2.01 -9.01 -6.57
CA LYS A 104 -3.12 -9.50 -5.75
C LYS A 104 -4.33 -8.63 -5.94
N SER A 105 -5.50 -9.21 -5.76
CA SER A 105 -6.73 -8.46 -5.54
C SER A 105 -6.84 -8.09 -4.06
N PRO A 106 -7.49 -6.97 -3.72
CA PRO A 106 -7.68 -6.63 -2.32
C PRO A 106 -8.53 -7.67 -1.58
N ASP A 107 -8.12 -7.99 -0.36
CA ASP A 107 -8.90 -8.86 0.52
C ASP A 107 -10.02 -8.08 1.18
N LYS A 108 -11.04 -8.78 1.63
CA LYS A 108 -12.10 -8.18 2.43
C LYS A 108 -11.55 -7.71 3.77
N PRO A 109 -12.07 -6.59 4.30
CA PRO A 109 -11.63 -6.13 5.62
C PRO A 109 -11.87 -7.18 6.70
N VAL A 110 -10.97 -7.19 7.68
CA VAL A 110 -11.11 -8.02 8.87
C VAL A 110 -11.69 -7.16 9.98
N MET A 111 -12.84 -7.56 10.50
CA MET A 111 -13.52 -6.82 11.56
C MET A 111 -13.34 -7.54 12.89
N THR A 112 -13.23 -6.77 13.97
CA THR A 112 -13.21 -7.33 15.31
C THR A 112 -14.55 -8.01 15.61
N GLN A 113 -14.50 -9.05 16.42
CA GLN A 113 -15.73 -9.74 16.83
C GLN A 113 -16.56 -8.81 17.71
N VAL A 114 -17.85 -8.83 17.49
CA VAL A 114 -18.81 -8.08 18.30
C VAL A 114 -19.58 -9.04 19.21
N PRO A 115 -20.10 -8.56 20.36
CA PRO A 115 -20.95 -9.40 21.20
C PRO A 115 -22.17 -9.86 20.43
N THR A 116 -22.63 -11.08 20.71
CA THR A 116 -23.82 -11.64 20.05
C THR A 116 -25.08 -10.87 20.39
N GLU A 117 -25.14 -10.31 21.60
CA GLU A 117 -26.24 -9.48 22.07
C GLU A 117 -25.71 -8.17 22.64
N VAL A 118 -26.36 -7.08 22.29
CA VAL A 118 -25.95 -5.72 22.70
C VAL A 118 -27.18 -4.97 23.21
N ASP A 119 -27.04 -4.29 24.35
CA ASP A 119 -28.14 -3.48 24.89
C ASP A 119 -28.24 -2.15 24.15
N ALA A 120 -29.46 -1.73 23.86
CA ALA A 120 -29.70 -0.41 23.30
C ALA A 120 -29.18 0.66 24.26
N GLY A 121 -28.55 1.69 23.72
CA GLY A 121 -27.96 2.77 24.50
C GLY A 121 -26.56 2.48 25.03
N SER A 122 -26.05 1.27 24.87
CA SER A 122 -24.66 0.95 25.23
C SER A 122 -23.69 1.50 24.18
N THR A 123 -22.43 1.70 24.60
CA THR A 123 -21.36 2.14 23.69
C THR A 123 -20.61 0.92 23.18
N LEU A 124 -20.39 0.87 21.87
CA LEU A 124 -19.69 -0.24 21.23
C LEU A 124 -18.50 0.30 20.43
N SER A 125 -17.38 -0.40 20.51
CA SER A 125 -16.18 -0.09 19.74
C SER A 125 -15.90 -1.25 18.76
N VAL A 126 -15.71 -0.93 17.49
CA VAL A 126 -15.47 -1.93 16.43
C VAL A 126 -14.33 -1.44 15.57
N SER A 127 -13.42 -2.36 15.23
CA SER A 127 -12.29 -2.09 14.34
C SER A 127 -12.43 -2.85 13.04
N CYS A 128 -11.96 -2.22 11.99
CA CYS A 128 -11.94 -2.76 10.64
C CYS A 128 -10.55 -2.56 10.07
N SER A 129 -9.90 -3.66 9.66
CA SER A 129 -8.50 -3.63 9.21
C SER A 129 -8.37 -4.17 7.80
N VAL A 130 -7.55 -3.52 7.00
CA VAL A 130 -7.19 -3.99 5.67
C VAL A 130 -5.67 -3.92 5.49
N THR A 131 -5.15 -4.81 4.65
CA THR A 131 -3.76 -4.72 4.20
C THR A 131 -3.73 -4.12 2.80
N HIS A 132 -2.70 -3.29 2.56
CA HIS A 132 -2.53 -2.64 1.28
C HIS A 132 -1.05 -2.41 1.00
N THR A 133 -0.75 -1.93 -0.20
CA THR A 133 0.63 -1.76 -0.66
C THR A 133 0.93 -0.33 -1.07
N CYS A 134 0.03 0.63 -0.76
CA CYS A 134 0.14 2.00 -1.23
C CYS A 134 0.18 3.00 -0.05
N PRO A 135 1.33 3.16 0.63
CA PRO A 135 1.40 4.03 1.82
C PRO A 135 1.19 5.50 1.52
N SER A 136 1.45 5.96 0.28
CA SER A 136 1.22 7.36 -0.11
C SER A 136 -0.26 7.66 -0.31
N HIS A 137 -1.07 6.65 -0.57
CA HIS A 137 -2.52 6.76 -0.73
C HIS A 137 -3.21 5.64 0.05
N PRO A 138 -3.22 5.73 1.39
CA PRO A 138 -3.83 4.66 2.19
C PRO A 138 -5.32 4.56 1.92
N PRO A 139 -5.91 3.37 2.14
CA PRO A 139 -7.34 3.20 1.90
C PRO A 139 -8.17 4.07 2.83
N GLU A 140 -9.33 4.47 2.33
CA GLU A 140 -10.33 5.19 3.11
C GLU A 140 -11.41 4.22 3.54
N PHE A 141 -12.08 4.54 4.65
CA PHE A 141 -13.12 3.70 5.21
C PHE A 141 -14.46 4.42 5.20
N SER A 142 -15.50 3.68 4.88
CA SER A 142 -16.88 4.13 4.99
C SER A 142 -17.65 3.14 5.86
N TRP A 143 -18.34 3.66 6.86
CA TRP A 143 -19.13 2.87 7.78
C TRP A 143 -20.61 3.12 7.57
N SER A 144 -21.41 2.08 7.80
CA SER A 144 -22.86 2.19 7.65
C SER A 144 -23.56 2.92 8.80
N VAL A 145 -22.81 3.27 9.84
CA VAL A 145 -23.34 3.95 11.02
C VAL A 145 -23.07 5.45 10.91
N PRO A 146 -24.07 6.33 11.00
CA PRO A 146 -23.87 7.77 11.04
C PRO A 146 -23.42 8.27 12.43
N ASN A 147 -22.85 9.48 12.47
CA ASN A 147 -22.53 10.21 13.70
C ASN A 147 -21.60 9.45 14.65
N LEU A 148 -20.57 8.81 14.09
CA LEU A 148 -19.61 8.05 14.88
C LEU A 148 -18.31 8.81 15.07
N THR A 149 -17.56 8.45 16.10
CA THR A 149 -16.18 8.88 16.30
C THR A 149 -15.26 7.81 15.72
N SER A 150 -14.35 8.19 14.83
CA SER A 150 -13.44 7.25 14.21
C SER A 150 -11.99 7.65 14.38
N GLU A 151 -11.12 6.65 14.52
CA GLU A 151 -9.68 6.79 14.50
C GLU A 151 -9.11 5.88 13.43
N VAL A 152 -8.11 6.38 12.68
CA VAL A 152 -7.44 5.59 11.66
C VAL A 152 -5.96 5.48 12.01
N THR A 153 -5.44 4.26 12.04
CA THR A 153 -4.02 4.00 12.28
C THR A 153 -3.41 3.24 11.11
N HIS A 154 -2.14 3.51 10.85
CA HIS A 154 -1.37 2.88 9.77
C HIS A 154 -0.16 2.21 10.37
N THR A 155 0.08 0.94 10.03
CA THR A 155 1.20 0.17 10.56
C THR A 155 1.86 -0.60 9.43
N LEU A 156 3.18 -0.52 9.36
CA LEU A 156 3.97 -1.36 8.45
C LEU A 156 4.03 -2.77 9.02
N THR A 157 3.56 -3.77 8.29
CA THR A 157 3.50 -5.16 8.77
C THR A 157 4.68 -5.98 8.28
N THR A 158 4.83 -6.11 6.97
CA THR A 158 5.94 -6.80 6.33
C THR A 158 6.48 -5.92 5.22
N ARG A 159 7.53 -6.36 4.52
CA ARG A 159 8.11 -5.57 3.44
C ARG A 159 7.07 -5.18 2.40
N GLY A 160 6.89 -3.89 2.22
CA GLY A 160 6.00 -3.35 1.21
C GLY A 160 4.52 -3.48 1.50
N THR A 161 4.15 -4.11 2.62
CA THR A 161 2.75 -4.30 3.02
C THR A 161 2.44 -3.49 4.26
N TRP A 162 1.33 -2.79 4.24
CA TRP A 162 0.85 -1.92 5.31
C TRP A 162 -0.51 -2.41 5.80
N GLU A 163 -0.76 -2.23 7.07
CA GLU A 163 -2.08 -2.45 7.64
C GLU A 163 -2.67 -1.12 8.06
N THR A 164 -3.89 -0.85 7.60
CA THR A 164 -4.63 0.34 7.98
C THR A 164 -5.89 -0.11 8.70
N THR A 165 -6.10 0.44 9.89
CA THR A 165 -7.21 0.07 10.76
C THR A 165 -8.04 1.29 11.07
N SER A 166 -9.35 1.20 10.85
CA SER A 166 -10.32 2.19 11.30
C SER A 166 -11.06 1.63 12.50
N THR A 167 -11.05 2.36 13.60
CA THR A 167 -11.76 1.99 14.81
C THR A 167 -12.85 3.03 15.04
N ILE A 168 -14.09 2.56 15.19
CA ILE A 168 -15.23 3.43 15.48
C ILE A 168 -15.75 3.14 16.88
N THR A 169 -16.29 4.18 17.50
CA THR A 169 -17.03 4.09 18.75
C THR A 169 -18.36 4.77 18.55
N PHE A 170 -19.44 4.09 18.87
CA PHE A 170 -20.79 4.61 18.68
C PHE A 170 -21.73 4.08 19.72
N MET A 171 -22.83 4.81 19.92
CA MET A 171 -23.92 4.38 20.80
C MET A 171 -24.90 3.53 19.99
N VAL A 172 -25.24 2.37 20.51
CA VAL A 172 -26.17 1.46 19.86
C VAL A 172 -27.57 2.08 19.88
N ALA A 173 -28.18 2.23 18.71
CA ALA A 173 -29.50 2.82 18.56
C ALA A 173 -30.57 1.92 19.16
N GLY A 174 -31.65 2.52 19.66
CA GLY A 174 -32.77 1.77 20.21
C GLY A 174 -33.52 0.97 19.17
N GLY A 175 -34.28 -0.01 19.65
CA GLY A 175 -35.06 -0.91 18.85
C GLY A 175 -34.50 -2.32 18.83
N ASP A 176 -35.36 -3.28 19.19
CA ASP A 176 -34.99 -4.68 19.21
C ASP A 176 -34.76 -5.25 17.79
N GLY A 177 -33.92 -6.22 17.69
CA GLY A 177 -33.73 -6.98 16.47
C GLY A 177 -32.30 -7.05 15.98
N VAL A 178 -32.12 -7.60 14.79
CA VAL A 178 -30.82 -7.77 14.15
C VAL A 178 -30.49 -6.53 13.36
N LYS A 179 -29.31 -5.97 13.60
CA LYS A 179 -28.77 -4.82 12.86
C LYS A 179 -27.44 -5.19 12.23
N SER A 180 -27.18 -4.64 11.08
CA SER A 180 -25.94 -4.87 10.35
C SER A 180 -25.03 -3.67 10.47
N LEU A 181 -23.73 -3.95 10.63
CA LEU A 181 -22.68 -2.94 10.63
C LEU A 181 -21.70 -3.30 9.52
N THR A 182 -21.59 -2.43 8.52
CA THR A 182 -20.74 -2.66 7.36
C THR A 182 -19.59 -1.67 7.35
N CYS A 183 -18.38 -2.21 7.17
CA CYS A 183 -17.17 -1.44 6.90
C CYS A 183 -16.80 -1.64 5.43
N THR A 184 -16.69 -0.55 4.69
CA THR A 184 -16.23 -0.56 3.31
C THR A 184 -14.87 0.11 3.24
N ALA A 185 -13.87 -0.61 2.75
CA ALA A 185 -12.55 -0.07 2.48
C ALA A 185 -12.47 0.35 1.01
N ILE A 186 -12.07 1.58 0.77
CA ILE A 186 -11.92 2.14 -0.57
C ILE A 186 -10.44 2.30 -0.83
N PHE A 187 -9.89 1.41 -1.66
CA PHE A 187 -8.47 1.41 -1.99
C PHE A 187 -8.15 2.44 -3.05
N TRP A 188 -6.90 2.84 -3.10
CA TRP A 188 -6.43 3.76 -4.15
C TRP A 188 -6.86 3.24 -5.54
N ARG A 189 -7.34 4.13 -6.37
CA ARG A 189 -7.91 3.83 -7.70
C ARG A 189 -9.28 3.15 -7.63
N ASP A 190 -10.04 3.45 -6.57
CA ASP A 190 -11.48 3.15 -6.43
C ASP A 190 -11.88 1.68 -6.34
N LYS A 191 -10.96 0.76 -6.07
CA LYS A 191 -11.34 -0.60 -5.74
C LYS A 191 -11.90 -0.65 -4.33
N GLN A 192 -12.97 -1.40 -4.13
CA GLN A 192 -13.66 -1.47 -2.86
C GLN A 192 -13.82 -2.91 -2.39
N GLN A 193 -13.72 -3.10 -1.09
CA GLN A 193 -14.07 -4.34 -0.42
C GLN A 193 -14.80 -4.02 0.87
N ALA A 194 -15.79 -4.82 1.20
CA ALA A 194 -16.61 -4.59 2.38
C ALA A 194 -16.78 -5.87 3.19
N SER A 195 -16.95 -5.68 4.49
CA SER A 195 -17.30 -6.76 5.42
C SER A 195 -18.40 -6.27 6.35
N THR A 196 -19.24 -7.19 6.77
CA THR A 196 -20.41 -6.90 7.61
C THR A 196 -20.40 -7.79 8.83
N VAL A 197 -20.70 -7.21 9.99
CA VAL A 197 -21.02 -7.95 11.21
C VAL A 197 -22.45 -7.66 11.60
N THR A 198 -23.09 -8.60 12.26
CA THR A 198 -24.47 -8.45 12.73
C THR A 198 -24.49 -8.31 14.23
N LEU A 199 -25.38 -7.44 14.71
CA LEU A 199 -25.63 -7.19 16.11
C LEU A 199 -27.08 -7.56 16.43
N ASN A 200 -27.30 -8.25 17.53
CA ASN A 200 -28.64 -8.49 18.02
C ASN A 200 -28.87 -7.52 19.19
N VAL A 201 -29.75 -6.54 18.98
CA VAL A 201 -30.03 -5.48 19.94
C VAL A 201 -31.24 -5.86 20.78
N LYS A 202 -31.07 -5.77 22.10
CA LYS A 202 -32.15 -5.98 23.09
C LYS A 202 -32.81 -4.69 23.50
#